data_9a41cf058dcbd7b514cbd68ae2429433
#
_entry.id   9a41cf058dcbd7b514cbd68ae2429433
#
_cell.length_a   1.000
_cell.length_b   1.000
_cell.length_c   1.000
_cell.angle_alpha   90.00
_cell.angle_beta   90.00
_cell.angle_gamma   90.00
#
_symmetry.space_group_name_H-M   'P 1'
#
loop_
_entity.id
_entity.type
_entity.pdbx_description
1 polymer ?
#
loop_
_entity_poly.entity_id
_entity_poly.type
_entity_poly.pdbx_seq_one_letter_code
_entity_poly.pdbx_strand_id
1 'polypeptide(L)'
;MRYTPITSELFIHNRKRLSKELKSNAIAVFNANDIMPTNADGTMSFKQNSDLYYLSGIDQEESILVIYPDFHDKKLREMLFLKETNENIAIWEGHKYTKEEAREASGIESIFWLTEFDRVFNTLMAEAEYVYLNTNEHIRAVVEVQTRTARFLELCKQRYPLHKYERVAPVMHKLRAIKSDLEIE
;
A
#
# COMPACT_ATOMS: atom_id res chain seq x y z
N MET A 1 -15.51 18.32 1.14
CA MET A 1 -14.83 17.43 0.17
C MET A 1 -15.00 18.00 -1.23
N ARG A 2 -13.97 17.95 -2.07
CA ARG A 2 -14.01 18.43 -3.46
C ARG A 2 -14.64 17.43 -4.44
N TYR A 3 -14.75 16.17 -4.05
CA TYR A 3 -15.19 15.08 -4.92
C TYR A 3 -16.12 14.14 -4.17
N THR A 4 -17.03 13.50 -4.88
CA THR A 4 -17.82 12.39 -4.35
C THR A 4 -16.86 11.26 -3.97
N PRO A 5 -16.94 10.71 -2.75
CA PRO A 5 -16.11 9.57 -2.38
C PRO A 5 -16.33 8.40 -3.33
N ILE A 6 -15.24 7.78 -3.76
CA ILE A 6 -15.31 6.55 -4.55
C ILE A 6 -15.75 5.42 -3.62
N THR A 7 -16.66 4.57 -4.10
CA THR A 7 -17.15 3.43 -3.30
C THR A 7 -16.04 2.42 -3.07
N SER A 8 -16.00 1.81 -1.88
CA SER A 8 -15.02 0.76 -1.55
C SER A 8 -15.12 -0.47 -2.46
N GLU A 9 -16.25 -0.68 -3.13
CA GLU A 9 -16.45 -1.76 -4.09
C GLU A 9 -15.42 -1.76 -5.22
N LEU A 10 -15.04 -0.57 -5.71
CA LEU A 10 -13.99 -0.42 -6.71
C LEU A 10 -12.66 -0.98 -6.21
N PHE A 11 -12.27 -0.61 -5.01
CA PHE A 11 -10.98 -1.02 -4.43
C PHE A 11 -10.96 -2.52 -4.09
N ILE A 12 -12.07 -3.07 -3.59
CA ILE A 12 -12.26 -4.51 -3.38
C ILE A 12 -12.11 -5.26 -4.71
N HIS A 13 -12.77 -4.77 -5.76
CA HIS A 13 -12.69 -5.37 -7.10
C HIS A 13 -11.24 -5.37 -7.63
N ASN A 14 -10.54 -4.24 -7.50
CA ASN A 14 -9.16 -4.11 -7.95
C ASN A 14 -8.21 -5.05 -7.21
N ARG A 15 -8.34 -5.21 -5.90
CA ARG A 15 -7.54 -6.17 -5.12
C ARG A 15 -7.85 -7.62 -5.49
N LYS A 16 -9.11 -7.95 -5.76
CA LYS A 16 -9.47 -9.29 -6.27
C LYS A 16 -8.84 -9.59 -7.64
N ARG A 17 -8.74 -8.60 -8.52
CA ARG A 17 -8.03 -8.73 -9.80
C ARG A 17 -6.54 -8.94 -9.58
N LEU A 18 -5.92 -8.12 -8.72
CA LEU A 18 -4.50 -8.27 -8.39
C LEU A 18 -4.19 -9.66 -7.84
N SER A 19 -4.99 -10.14 -6.88
CA SER A 19 -4.79 -11.44 -6.25
C SER A 19 -4.75 -12.61 -7.23
N LYS A 20 -5.46 -12.51 -8.36
CA LYS A 20 -5.46 -13.53 -9.43
C LYS A 20 -4.19 -13.53 -10.27
N GLU A 21 -3.45 -12.45 -10.29
CA GLU A 21 -2.21 -12.29 -11.08
C GLU A 21 -0.95 -12.64 -10.27
N LEU A 22 -1.08 -12.76 -8.94
CA LEU A 22 0.04 -13.14 -8.09
C LEU A 22 0.32 -14.63 -8.20
N LYS A 23 1.58 -15.01 -8.06
CA LYS A 23 1.98 -16.41 -7.92
C LYS A 23 1.39 -17.01 -6.65
N SER A 24 1.25 -18.33 -6.61
CA SER A 24 0.89 -19.02 -5.37
C SER A 24 1.93 -18.74 -4.29
N ASN A 25 1.45 -18.62 -3.06
CA ASN A 25 2.25 -18.30 -1.87
C ASN A 25 3.04 -16.98 -1.99
N ALA A 26 2.42 -15.97 -2.63
CA ALA A 26 3.02 -14.66 -2.83
C ALA A 26 2.41 -13.60 -1.92
N ILE A 27 3.27 -12.75 -1.39
CA ILE A 27 2.91 -11.51 -0.70
C ILE A 27 3.22 -10.29 -1.59
N ALA A 28 2.31 -9.34 -1.69
CA ALA A 28 2.52 -8.07 -2.39
C ALA A 28 2.45 -6.91 -1.39
N VAL A 29 3.41 -5.99 -1.46
CA VAL A 29 3.52 -4.85 -0.53
C VAL A 29 3.59 -3.55 -1.32
N PHE A 30 2.72 -2.62 -0.96
CA PHE A 30 2.63 -1.28 -1.54
C PHE A 30 2.83 -0.24 -0.45
N ASN A 31 3.87 0.57 -0.60
CA ASN A 31 4.15 1.68 0.31
C ASN A 31 3.58 2.99 -0.23
N ALA A 32 3.13 3.86 0.68
CA ALA A 32 2.89 5.27 0.37
C ALA A 32 4.17 5.95 -0.14
N ASN A 33 4.01 7.04 -0.87
CA ASN A 33 5.13 7.91 -1.22
C ASN A 33 5.71 8.59 0.03
N ASP A 34 6.90 9.16 -0.11
CA ASP A 34 7.52 9.97 0.92
C ASP A 34 6.82 11.32 1.08
N ILE A 35 6.87 11.87 2.29
CA ILE A 35 6.63 13.27 2.57
C ILE A 35 7.94 14.00 2.23
N MET A 36 7.88 14.93 1.28
CA MET A 36 9.05 15.69 0.85
C MET A 36 9.15 17.00 1.63
N PRO A 37 10.28 17.25 2.31
CA PRO A 37 10.47 18.50 3.05
C PRO A 37 10.67 19.68 2.10
N THR A 38 10.27 20.86 2.55
CA THR A 38 10.65 22.14 1.94
C THR A 38 11.77 22.81 2.74
N ASN A 39 11.45 23.84 3.51
CA ASN A 39 12.36 24.51 4.42
C ASN A 39 11.75 24.57 5.83
N ALA A 40 12.58 24.71 6.85
CA ALA A 40 12.19 24.62 8.25
C ALA A 40 11.38 23.33 8.53
N ASP A 41 10.19 23.44 9.08
CA ASP A 41 9.25 22.33 9.35
C ASP A 41 8.20 22.12 8.25
N GLY A 42 8.30 22.87 7.15
CA GLY A 42 7.37 22.78 6.04
C GLY A 42 7.57 21.56 5.16
N THR A 43 6.47 21.09 4.55
CA THR A 43 6.48 19.98 3.59
C THR A 43 5.76 20.35 2.29
N MET A 44 6.14 19.69 1.20
CA MET A 44 5.35 19.72 -0.03
C MET A 44 4.01 19.02 0.17
N SER A 45 3.02 19.42 -0.64
CA SER A 45 1.73 18.70 -0.64
C SER A 45 1.97 17.22 -0.93
N PHE A 46 1.47 16.38 -0.03
CA PHE A 46 1.56 14.93 -0.20
C PHE A 46 0.81 14.46 -1.44
N LYS A 47 1.37 13.51 -2.16
CA LYS A 47 0.71 12.77 -3.24
C LYS A 47 0.90 11.28 -3.00
N GLN A 48 -0.21 10.57 -2.91
CA GLN A 48 -0.19 9.15 -2.69
C GLN A 48 0.43 8.38 -3.87
N ASN A 49 1.04 7.25 -3.57
CA ASN A 49 1.43 6.27 -4.57
C ASN A 49 0.19 5.78 -5.34
N SER A 50 0.22 5.90 -6.66
CA SER A 50 -0.96 5.65 -7.50
C SER A 50 -1.44 4.21 -7.46
N ASP A 51 -0.56 3.24 -7.23
CA ASP A 51 -0.93 1.83 -7.13
C ASP A 51 -1.56 1.52 -5.77
N LEU A 52 -1.01 2.08 -4.68
CA LEU A 52 -1.61 1.98 -3.36
C LEU A 52 -3.02 2.60 -3.36
N TYR A 53 -3.17 3.81 -3.92
CA TYR A 53 -4.47 4.45 -4.02
C TYR A 53 -5.47 3.63 -4.86
N TYR A 54 -5.04 3.13 -6.02
CA TYR A 54 -5.85 2.28 -6.92
C TYR A 54 -6.39 1.02 -6.22
N LEU A 55 -5.63 0.49 -5.26
CA LEU A 55 -5.98 -0.74 -4.55
C LEU A 55 -6.72 -0.50 -3.22
N SER A 56 -6.62 0.69 -2.63
CA SER A 56 -7.15 0.94 -1.27
C SER A 56 -8.05 2.16 -1.13
N GLY A 57 -7.95 3.14 -2.02
CA GLY A 57 -8.62 4.42 -1.88
C GLY A 57 -8.04 5.31 -0.77
N ILE A 58 -6.97 4.90 -0.12
CA ILE A 58 -6.37 5.63 1.00
C ILE A 58 -5.38 6.67 0.48
N ASP A 59 -5.67 7.94 0.76
CA ASP A 59 -4.82 9.08 0.44
C ASP A 59 -4.22 9.67 1.72
N GLN A 60 -3.34 8.89 2.34
CA GLN A 60 -2.63 9.26 3.55
C GLN A 60 -1.18 8.80 3.48
N GLU A 61 -0.28 9.66 3.92
CA GLU A 61 1.14 9.34 4.07
C GLU A 61 1.37 8.21 5.09
N GLU A 62 2.56 7.63 5.05
CA GLU A 62 3.01 6.58 5.97
C GLU A 62 2.07 5.36 6.03
N SER A 63 1.30 5.13 4.95
CA SER A 63 0.46 3.94 4.83
C SER A 63 1.19 2.81 4.09
N ILE A 64 0.84 1.57 4.43
CA ILE A 64 1.34 0.36 3.76
C ILE A 64 0.17 -0.58 3.54
N LEU A 65 -0.02 -1.02 2.30
CA LEU A 65 -0.98 -2.07 1.95
C LEU A 65 -0.24 -3.38 1.73
N VAL A 66 -0.72 -4.45 2.37
CA VAL A 66 -0.19 -5.81 2.21
C VAL A 66 -1.31 -6.73 1.74
N ILE A 67 -1.03 -7.51 0.70
CA ILE A 67 -1.95 -8.49 0.11
C ILE A 67 -1.24 -9.84 0.04
N TYR A 68 -1.80 -10.87 0.70
CA TYR A 68 -1.29 -12.23 0.71
C TYR A 68 -2.47 -13.22 0.55
N PRO A 69 -2.90 -13.50 -0.69
CA PRO A 69 -4.15 -14.21 -0.94
C PRO A 69 -4.21 -15.63 -0.36
N ASP A 70 -3.06 -16.31 -0.31
CA ASP A 70 -2.97 -17.71 0.13
C ASP A 70 -2.67 -17.86 1.62
N PHE A 71 -2.50 -16.76 2.38
CA PHE A 71 -2.23 -16.87 3.81
C PHE A 71 -3.34 -17.65 4.53
N HIS A 72 -2.95 -18.54 5.43
CA HIS A 72 -3.88 -19.46 6.09
C HIS A 72 -4.96 -18.74 6.89
N ASP A 73 -4.60 -17.68 7.64
CA ASP A 73 -5.58 -16.83 8.30
C ASP A 73 -6.19 -15.82 7.31
N LYS A 74 -7.46 -16.02 7.01
CA LYS A 74 -8.21 -15.16 6.08
C LYS A 74 -8.22 -13.69 6.47
N LYS A 75 -8.11 -13.37 7.77
CA LYS A 75 -8.07 -11.99 8.28
C LYS A 75 -6.77 -11.29 7.88
N LEU A 76 -5.70 -12.02 7.63
CA LEU A 76 -4.40 -11.49 7.26
C LEU A 76 -4.10 -11.61 5.76
N ARG A 77 -5.13 -11.78 4.92
CA ARG A 77 -4.98 -11.82 3.45
C ARG A 77 -4.95 -10.44 2.82
N GLU A 78 -5.64 -9.47 3.39
CA GLU A 78 -5.62 -8.07 3.00
C GLU A 78 -5.47 -7.24 4.28
N MET A 79 -4.41 -6.44 4.36
CA MET A 79 -4.10 -5.65 5.55
C MET A 79 -3.67 -4.24 5.13
N LEU A 80 -4.11 -3.28 5.90
CA LEU A 80 -3.68 -1.90 5.76
C LEU A 80 -3.06 -1.42 7.07
N PHE A 81 -1.87 -0.84 6.97
CA PHE A 81 -1.15 -0.25 8.09
C PHE A 81 -1.16 1.26 7.94
N LEU A 82 -1.56 1.95 9.00
CA LEU A 82 -1.70 3.40 9.03
C LEU A 82 -0.90 4.00 10.19
N LYS A 83 -0.44 5.23 10.02
CA LYS A 83 0.08 6.01 11.12
C LYS A 83 -0.99 6.16 12.18
N GLU A 84 -0.63 5.87 13.44
CA GLU A 84 -1.55 6.03 14.56
C GLU A 84 -2.00 7.48 14.70
N THR A 85 -3.29 7.67 14.97
CA THR A 85 -3.88 8.98 15.18
C THR A 85 -4.74 9.01 16.43
N ASN A 86 -4.88 10.18 17.00
CA ASN A 86 -5.81 10.51 18.08
C ASN A 86 -6.19 11.99 17.98
N GLU A 87 -7.12 12.44 18.82
CA GLU A 87 -7.62 13.82 18.82
C GLU A 87 -6.50 14.86 18.97
N ASN A 88 -5.49 14.60 19.81
CA ASN A 88 -4.37 15.52 20.03
C ASN A 88 -3.46 15.62 18.79
N ILE A 89 -3.19 14.50 18.13
CA ILE A 89 -2.41 14.46 16.89
C ILE A 89 -3.16 15.19 15.77
N ALA A 90 -4.46 14.99 15.66
CA ALA A 90 -5.29 15.63 14.65
C ALA A 90 -5.30 17.17 14.72
N ILE A 91 -5.12 17.76 15.91
CA ILE A 91 -5.00 19.20 16.09
C ILE A 91 -3.75 19.77 15.39
N TRP A 92 -2.63 19.05 15.42
CA TRP A 92 -1.35 19.52 14.90
C TRP A 92 -1.06 19.05 13.48
N GLU A 93 -1.44 17.79 13.15
CA GLU A 93 -1.10 17.15 11.87
C GLU A 93 -2.28 17.13 10.88
N GLY A 94 -3.45 17.62 11.29
CA GLY A 94 -4.69 17.51 10.52
C GLY A 94 -5.35 16.14 10.66
N HIS A 95 -6.49 15.98 10.01
CA HIS A 95 -7.25 14.72 10.05
C HIS A 95 -6.46 13.57 9.41
N LYS A 96 -6.40 12.44 10.11
CA LYS A 96 -5.88 11.15 9.65
C LYS A 96 -6.98 10.10 9.79
N TYR A 97 -6.93 9.08 8.93
CA TYR A 97 -7.90 7.99 9.01
C TYR A 97 -7.86 7.28 10.37
N THR A 98 -9.00 7.16 11.01
CA THR A 98 -9.23 6.15 12.04
C THR A 98 -9.30 4.77 11.41
N LYS A 99 -9.24 3.69 12.21
CA LYS A 99 -9.37 2.32 11.67
C LYS A 99 -10.75 2.10 11.04
N GLU A 100 -11.79 2.71 11.60
CA GLU A 100 -13.18 2.64 11.12
C GLU A 100 -13.33 3.33 9.76
N GLU A 101 -12.87 4.56 9.65
CA GLU A 101 -12.90 5.31 8.38
C GLU A 101 -12.09 4.61 7.29
N ALA A 102 -10.95 4.03 7.64
CA ALA A 102 -10.13 3.29 6.69
C ALA A 102 -10.82 2.01 6.21
N ARG A 103 -11.56 1.30 7.07
CA ARG A 103 -12.38 0.15 6.67
C ARG A 103 -13.47 0.58 5.70
N GLU A 104 -14.18 1.64 6.01
CA GLU A 104 -15.26 2.17 5.15
C GLU A 104 -14.72 2.59 3.78
N ALA A 105 -13.63 3.34 3.76
CA ALA A 105 -13.03 3.84 2.52
C ALA A 105 -12.44 2.74 1.64
N SER A 106 -11.77 1.75 2.24
CA SER A 106 -11.02 0.73 1.49
C SER A 106 -11.75 -0.60 1.32
N GLY A 107 -12.71 -0.91 2.20
CA GLY A 107 -13.30 -2.23 2.32
C GLY A 107 -12.34 -3.31 2.85
N ILE A 108 -11.25 -2.91 3.51
CA ILE A 108 -10.30 -3.82 4.17
C ILE A 108 -10.67 -3.94 5.64
N GLU A 109 -10.92 -5.16 6.11
CA GLU A 109 -11.31 -5.40 7.51
C GLU A 109 -10.13 -5.27 8.49
N SER A 110 -8.94 -5.72 8.06
CA SER A 110 -7.76 -5.79 8.93
C SER A 110 -6.92 -4.52 8.83
N ILE A 111 -7.20 -3.58 9.71
CA ILE A 111 -6.46 -2.32 9.83
C ILE A 111 -5.58 -2.35 11.06
N PHE A 112 -4.29 -2.11 10.88
CA PHE A 112 -3.29 -2.06 11.93
C PHE A 112 -2.67 -0.67 12.04
N TRP A 113 -2.11 -0.36 13.20
CA TRP A 113 -1.22 0.78 13.32
C TRP A 113 0.17 0.45 12.74
N LEU A 114 0.85 1.42 12.20
CA LEU A 114 2.15 1.23 11.55
C LEU A 114 3.21 0.66 12.52
N THR A 115 3.09 0.94 13.81
CA THR A 115 3.92 0.38 14.88
C THR A 115 3.84 -1.15 14.99
N GLU A 116 2.78 -1.76 14.47
CA GLU A 116 2.58 -3.21 14.46
C GLU A 116 3.19 -3.87 13.21
N PHE A 117 3.62 -3.07 12.21
CA PHE A 117 4.02 -3.56 10.89
C PHE A 117 5.12 -4.61 10.96
N ASP A 118 6.23 -4.33 11.62
CA ASP A 118 7.38 -5.25 11.66
C ASP A 118 7.00 -6.62 12.25
N ARG A 119 6.22 -6.63 13.31
CA ARG A 119 5.76 -7.88 13.95
C ARG A 119 4.86 -8.70 13.02
N VAL A 120 3.86 -8.07 12.43
CA VAL A 120 2.92 -8.75 11.51
C VAL A 120 3.64 -9.18 10.25
N PHE A 121 4.45 -8.30 9.65
CA PHE A 121 5.18 -8.59 8.43
C PHE A 121 6.17 -9.74 8.59
N ASN A 122 6.89 -9.82 9.71
CA ASN A 122 7.78 -10.95 10.00
C ASN A 122 7.02 -12.29 10.02
N THR A 123 5.80 -12.31 10.59
CA THR A 123 4.95 -13.52 10.58
C THR A 123 4.58 -13.94 9.16
N LEU A 124 4.20 -12.99 8.32
CA LEU A 124 3.83 -13.27 6.93
C LEU A 124 5.03 -13.76 6.10
N MET A 125 6.17 -13.10 6.29
CA MET A 125 7.41 -13.44 5.58
C MET A 125 7.97 -14.82 5.95
N ALA A 126 7.65 -15.35 7.13
CA ALA A 126 8.03 -16.71 7.50
C ALA A 126 7.36 -17.79 6.62
N GLU A 127 6.25 -17.48 5.97
CA GLU A 127 5.51 -18.41 5.13
C GLU A 127 5.57 -18.05 3.63
N ALA A 128 5.83 -16.80 3.28
CA ALA A 128 5.85 -16.33 1.89
C ALA A 128 7.03 -16.89 1.11
N GLU A 129 6.80 -17.30 -0.13
CA GLU A 129 7.86 -17.71 -1.07
C GLU A 129 8.23 -16.56 -2.03
N TYR A 130 7.23 -15.87 -2.56
CA TYR A 130 7.41 -14.78 -3.50
C TYR A 130 7.03 -13.45 -2.86
N VAL A 131 7.83 -12.43 -3.10
CA VAL A 131 7.61 -11.06 -2.57
C VAL A 131 7.52 -10.08 -3.74
N TYR A 132 6.32 -9.57 -4.00
CA TYR A 132 6.08 -8.55 -5.00
C TYR A 132 6.25 -7.17 -4.38
N LEU A 133 7.21 -6.41 -4.90
CA LEU A 133 7.50 -5.06 -4.43
C LEU A 133 7.21 -4.02 -5.50
N ASN A 134 6.66 -2.90 -5.08
CA ASN A 134 6.34 -1.77 -5.93
C ASN A 134 7.53 -0.81 -6.01
N THR A 135 8.15 -0.74 -7.20
CA THR A 135 9.22 0.20 -7.54
C THR A 135 8.82 1.03 -8.76
N ASN A 136 9.32 2.27 -8.86
CA ASN A 136 9.10 3.08 -10.05
C ASN A 136 10.04 2.62 -11.17
N GLU A 137 9.48 1.95 -12.16
CA GLU A 137 10.22 1.40 -13.30
C GLU A 137 10.00 2.18 -14.61
N HIS A 138 9.38 3.37 -14.52
CA HIS A 138 9.09 4.14 -15.73
C HIS A 138 10.38 4.64 -16.37
N ILE A 139 10.52 4.44 -17.69
CA ILE A 139 11.75 4.77 -18.45
C ILE A 139 12.17 6.24 -18.34
N ARG A 140 11.23 7.15 -18.06
CA ARG A 140 11.49 8.58 -17.87
C ARG A 140 11.58 8.98 -16.40
N ALA A 141 11.58 8.02 -15.48
CA ALA A 141 11.75 8.33 -14.05
C ALA A 141 13.17 8.80 -13.79
N VAL A 142 13.28 9.99 -13.24
CA VAL A 142 14.54 10.53 -12.71
C VAL A 142 14.37 10.56 -11.19
N VAL A 143 15.16 9.78 -10.49
CA VAL A 143 15.08 9.63 -9.03
C VAL A 143 16.42 10.08 -8.45
N GLU A 144 16.46 11.30 -7.92
CA GLU A 144 17.66 11.88 -7.30
C GLU A 144 17.81 11.50 -5.82
N VAL A 145 16.71 11.08 -5.20
CA VAL A 145 16.69 10.68 -3.78
C VAL A 145 16.15 9.26 -3.65
N GLN A 146 16.67 8.50 -2.68
CA GLN A 146 16.18 7.16 -2.41
C GLN A 146 14.75 7.21 -1.87
N THR A 147 13.81 6.67 -2.65
CA THR A 147 12.38 6.66 -2.30
C THR A 147 12.07 5.64 -1.21
N ARG A 148 10.92 5.78 -0.55
CA ARG A 148 10.42 4.83 0.47
C ARG A 148 10.35 3.39 -0.09
N THR A 149 9.86 3.21 -1.31
CA THR A 149 9.81 1.87 -1.94
C THR A 149 11.20 1.28 -2.19
N ALA A 150 12.18 2.11 -2.56
CA ALA A 150 13.56 1.66 -2.75
C ALA A 150 14.20 1.25 -1.41
N ARG A 151 14.04 2.06 -0.35
CA ARG A 151 14.51 1.71 1.00
C ARG A 151 13.86 0.43 1.51
N PHE A 152 12.56 0.26 1.27
CA PHE A 152 11.84 -0.95 1.67
C PHE A 152 12.32 -2.19 0.93
N LEU A 153 12.62 -2.09 -0.38
CA LEU A 153 13.22 -3.16 -1.16
C LEU A 153 14.57 -3.61 -0.57
N GLU A 154 15.43 -2.66 -0.25
CA GLU A 154 16.73 -2.96 0.37
C GLU A 154 16.57 -3.63 1.74
N LEU A 155 15.68 -3.12 2.58
CA LEU A 155 15.35 -3.70 3.88
C LEU A 155 14.87 -5.17 3.74
N CYS A 156 13.95 -5.43 2.80
CA CYS A 156 13.46 -6.77 2.53
C CYS A 156 14.58 -7.71 2.11
N LYS A 157 15.42 -7.31 1.15
CA LYS A 157 16.55 -8.13 0.68
C LYS A 157 17.58 -8.41 1.77
N GLN A 158 17.79 -7.45 2.67
CA GLN A 158 18.68 -7.61 3.82
C GLN A 158 18.11 -8.58 4.86
N ARG A 159 16.83 -8.44 5.21
CA ARG A 159 16.18 -9.26 6.25
C ARG A 159 15.79 -10.65 5.76
N TYR A 160 15.39 -10.77 4.49
CA TYR A 160 14.83 -11.98 3.90
C TYR A 160 15.54 -12.35 2.60
N PRO A 161 16.86 -12.64 2.63
CA PRO A 161 17.69 -12.76 1.41
C PRO A 161 17.35 -13.99 0.56
N LEU A 162 16.67 -14.99 1.10
CA LEU A 162 16.35 -16.25 0.40
C LEU A 162 14.96 -16.25 -0.25
N HIS A 163 14.18 -15.18 -0.10
CA HIS A 163 12.89 -15.04 -0.77
C HIS A 163 13.06 -14.72 -2.26
N LYS A 164 12.04 -15.03 -3.05
CA LYS A 164 12.01 -14.76 -4.49
C LYS A 164 11.30 -13.43 -4.73
N TYR A 165 12.06 -12.42 -5.12
CA TYR A 165 11.55 -11.07 -5.35
C TYR A 165 11.01 -10.92 -6.76
N GLU A 166 9.81 -10.36 -6.89
CA GLU A 166 9.08 -10.16 -8.12
C GLU A 166 8.73 -8.68 -8.32
N ARG A 167 8.59 -8.28 -9.58
CA ARG A 167 8.21 -6.93 -9.97
C ARG A 167 6.67 -6.83 -10.01
N VAL A 168 6.09 -5.96 -9.20
CA VAL A 168 4.63 -5.73 -9.25
C VAL A 168 4.23 -4.82 -10.42
N ALA A 169 5.13 -3.97 -10.92
CA ALA A 169 4.82 -2.98 -11.95
C ALA A 169 4.18 -3.58 -13.23
N PRO A 170 4.66 -4.69 -13.81
CA PRO A 170 3.99 -5.30 -14.98
C PRO A 170 2.55 -5.74 -14.67
N VAL A 171 2.30 -6.25 -13.48
CA VAL A 171 0.95 -6.66 -13.03
C VAL A 171 0.04 -5.44 -12.93
N MET A 172 0.49 -4.37 -12.27
CA MET A 172 -0.27 -3.13 -12.13
C MET A 172 -0.54 -2.47 -13.49
N HIS A 173 0.42 -2.47 -14.43
CA HIS A 173 0.20 -1.97 -15.78
C HIS A 173 -0.92 -2.75 -16.48
N LYS A 174 -0.90 -4.08 -16.42
CA LYS A 174 -1.94 -4.94 -17.00
C LYS A 174 -3.32 -4.63 -16.40
N LEU A 175 -3.42 -4.55 -15.08
CA LEU A 175 -4.68 -4.28 -14.38
C LEU A 175 -5.25 -2.90 -14.75
N ARG A 176 -4.41 -1.87 -14.79
CA ARG A 176 -4.84 -0.49 -15.05
C ARG A 176 -5.11 -0.20 -16.54
N ALA A 177 -4.57 -1.02 -17.45
CA ALA A 177 -4.84 -0.89 -18.89
C ALA A 177 -6.25 -1.34 -19.25
N ILE A 178 -6.82 -2.31 -18.54
CA ILE A 178 -8.16 -2.84 -18.78
C ILE A 178 -9.09 -2.28 -17.71
N LYS A 179 -9.93 -1.33 -18.11
CA LYS A 179 -10.90 -0.70 -17.21
C LYS A 179 -12.07 -1.64 -16.95
N SER A 180 -12.53 -1.67 -15.71
CA SER A 180 -13.80 -2.25 -15.32
C SER A 180 -14.94 -1.23 -15.45
N ASP A 181 -16.18 -1.68 -15.44
CA ASP A 181 -17.34 -0.79 -15.48
C ASP A 181 -17.32 0.18 -14.28
N LEU A 182 -16.92 -0.30 -13.11
CA LEU A 182 -16.74 0.53 -11.88
C LEU A 182 -15.65 1.61 -12.01
N GLU A 183 -14.70 1.48 -12.95
CA GLU A 183 -13.66 2.49 -13.20
C GLU A 183 -14.09 3.53 -14.27
N ILE A 184 -15.20 3.26 -14.97
CA ILE A 184 -15.72 4.11 -16.05
C ILE A 184 -16.83 5.02 -15.53
N GLU A 185 -17.63 4.58 -14.56
CA GLU A 185 -18.66 5.37 -13.86
C GLU A 185 -18.05 6.52 -13.03
#